data_898ec7f8f27ea7db3e98fa1c211096c4
#
_entry.id   898ec7f8f27ea7db3e98fa1c211096c4
#
_cell.length_a   1.000
_cell.length_b   1.000
_cell.length_c   1.000
_cell.angle_alpha   90.00
_cell.angle_beta   90.00
_cell.angle_gamma   90.00
#
_symmetry.space_group_name_H-M   'P 1'
#
loop_
_entity.id
_entity.type
_entity.pdbx_description
1 polymer ?
#
loop_
_entity_poly.entity_id
_entity_poly.type
_entity_poly.pdbx_seq_one_letter_code
_entity_poly.pdbx_strand_id
1 'polypeptide(L)'
;YDGVNKSATHVGNSAFIGSNSVLVAPVDISDGAFVAAGSAVTDDVPAGGLAVARGRQRNVDDWVATRRPGSKAARAAAESDGNVHPAVIESRAKKKE
;
A
#
# COMPACT_ATOMS: atom_id res chain seq x y z
N TYR A 1 17.99 -9.32 9.81
CA TYR A 1 19.34 -9.56 10.35
C TYR A 1 20.33 -8.57 9.76
N ASP A 2 20.98 -7.81 10.60
CA ASP A 2 21.88 -6.73 10.14
C ASP A 2 23.37 -7.09 10.22
N GLY A 3 23.70 -8.35 10.49
CA GLY A 3 25.07 -8.84 10.59
C GLY A 3 25.65 -8.75 12.01
N VAL A 4 25.10 -7.90 12.85
CA VAL A 4 25.54 -7.72 14.24
C VAL A 4 24.44 -8.09 15.21
N ASN A 5 23.24 -7.62 14.98
CA ASN A 5 22.08 -7.86 15.81
C ASN A 5 21.01 -8.62 15.06
N LYS A 6 20.36 -9.56 15.71
CA LYS A 6 19.18 -10.22 15.16
C LYS A 6 17.95 -9.46 15.61
N SER A 7 17.09 -9.16 14.65
CA SER A 7 15.77 -8.59 14.91
C SER A 7 14.71 -9.62 14.54
N ALA A 8 13.73 -9.81 15.41
CA ALA A 8 12.71 -10.83 15.20
C ALA A 8 11.35 -10.21 14.94
N THR A 9 10.60 -10.87 14.07
CA THR A 9 9.17 -10.57 13.86
C THR A 9 8.40 -11.79 14.37
N HIS A 10 7.46 -11.55 15.29
CA HIS A 10 6.56 -12.58 15.80
C HIS A 10 5.14 -12.29 15.34
N VAL A 11 4.49 -13.29 14.78
CA VAL A 11 3.09 -13.20 14.36
C VAL A 11 2.29 -14.23 15.14
N GLY A 12 1.33 -13.75 15.93
CA GLY A 12 0.55 -14.60 16.82
C GLY A 12 -0.48 -15.47 16.10
N ASN A 13 -1.21 -16.23 16.91
CA ASN A 13 -2.22 -17.15 16.40
C ASN A 13 -3.42 -16.40 15.82
N SER A 14 -3.92 -16.88 14.69
CA SER A 14 -5.09 -16.30 14.02
C SER A 14 -4.94 -14.83 13.65
N ALA A 15 -3.73 -14.33 13.57
CA ALA A 15 -3.46 -12.98 13.06
C ALA A 15 -3.64 -12.95 11.55
N PHE A 16 -4.14 -11.85 11.03
CA PHE A 16 -4.34 -11.66 9.59
C PHE A 16 -3.46 -10.51 9.10
N ILE A 17 -2.62 -10.80 8.12
CA ILE A 17 -1.74 -9.81 7.51
C ILE A 17 -2.23 -9.53 6.10
N GLY A 18 -2.67 -8.31 5.85
CA GLY A 18 -3.13 -7.90 4.53
C GLY A 18 -2.04 -7.97 3.46
N SER A 19 -2.44 -8.15 2.22
CA SER A 19 -1.51 -8.30 1.09
C SER A 19 -0.60 -7.08 0.95
N ASN A 20 0.64 -7.32 0.53
CA ASN A 20 1.64 -6.27 0.31
C ASN A 20 1.98 -5.46 1.55
N SER A 21 1.76 -6.01 2.74
CA SER A 21 2.19 -5.39 3.98
C SER A 21 3.65 -5.70 4.26
N VAL A 22 4.34 -4.78 4.90
CA VAL A 22 5.73 -4.93 5.34
C VAL A 22 5.77 -4.85 6.85
N LEU A 23 6.38 -5.86 7.48
CA LEU A 23 6.58 -5.89 8.92
C LEU A 23 8.05 -5.58 9.20
N VAL A 24 8.29 -4.45 9.85
CA VAL A 24 9.65 -3.99 10.13
C VAL A 24 10.09 -4.50 11.49
N ALA A 25 10.98 -5.50 11.48
CA ALA A 25 11.49 -6.11 12.72
C ALA A 25 12.37 -5.14 13.51
N PRO A 26 12.38 -5.19 14.84
CA PRO A 26 11.57 -6.10 15.66
C PRO A 26 10.13 -5.61 15.80
N VAL A 27 9.19 -6.53 15.65
CA VAL A 27 7.76 -6.21 15.81
C VAL A 27 6.99 -7.45 16.22
N ASP A 28 5.97 -7.26 17.05
CA ASP A 28 5.10 -8.33 17.54
C ASP A 28 3.67 -8.06 17.09
N ILE A 29 3.13 -8.99 16.32
CA ILE A 29 1.71 -8.96 15.92
C ILE A 29 1.02 -9.99 16.80
N SER A 30 0.26 -9.53 17.77
CA SER A 30 -0.34 -10.41 18.78
C SER A 30 -1.52 -11.21 18.22
N ASP A 31 -2.02 -12.15 19.03
CA ASP A 31 -3.06 -13.08 18.61
C ASP A 31 -4.32 -12.36 18.15
N GLY A 32 -4.86 -12.82 17.03
CA GLY A 32 -6.11 -12.28 16.50
C GLY A 32 -6.02 -10.86 15.96
N ALA A 33 -4.83 -10.29 15.83
CA ALA A 33 -4.64 -8.96 15.29
C ALA A 33 -4.81 -8.95 13.77
N PHE A 34 -5.22 -7.82 13.24
CA PHE A 34 -5.37 -7.61 11.80
C PHE A 34 -4.46 -6.50 11.33
N VAL A 35 -3.80 -6.71 10.21
CA VAL A 35 -2.98 -5.69 9.54
C VAL A 35 -3.62 -5.36 8.20
N ALA A 36 -3.98 -4.12 8.00
CA ALA A 36 -4.60 -3.68 6.74
C ALA A 36 -3.62 -3.84 5.57
N ALA A 37 -4.14 -4.19 4.40
CA ALA A 37 -3.32 -4.39 3.20
C ALA A 37 -2.47 -3.15 2.89
N GLY A 38 -1.23 -3.37 2.47
CA GLY A 38 -0.32 -2.29 2.09
C GLY A 38 0.26 -1.50 3.26
N SER A 39 0.13 -1.99 4.50
CA SER A 39 0.66 -1.30 5.67
C SER A 39 2.14 -1.55 5.87
N ALA A 40 2.86 -0.54 6.38
CA ALA A 40 4.24 -0.69 6.84
C ALA A 40 4.21 -0.64 8.38
N VAL A 41 4.28 -1.80 9.02
CA VAL A 41 4.10 -1.92 10.48
C VAL A 41 5.45 -1.85 11.17
N THR A 42 5.63 -0.84 11.99
CA THR A 42 6.87 -0.63 12.74
C THR A 42 6.68 -0.77 14.24
N ASP A 43 5.44 -0.74 14.71
CA ASP A 43 5.11 -0.85 16.12
C ASP A 43 4.29 -2.11 16.38
N ASP A 44 4.36 -2.62 17.61
CA ASP A 44 3.60 -3.81 18.00
C ASP A 44 2.10 -3.59 17.83
N VAL A 45 1.40 -4.65 17.42
CA VAL A 45 -0.05 -4.63 17.28
C VAL A 45 -0.67 -5.46 18.39
N PRO A 46 -1.53 -4.87 19.23
CA PRO A 46 -2.12 -5.60 20.35
C PRO A 46 -3.09 -6.68 19.88
N ALA A 47 -3.34 -7.65 20.74
CA ALA A 47 -4.26 -8.74 20.43
C ALA A 47 -5.62 -8.18 20.04
N GLY A 48 -6.17 -8.68 18.93
CA GLY A 48 -7.46 -8.22 18.41
C GLY A 48 -7.45 -6.82 17.83
N GLY A 49 -6.29 -6.16 17.78
CA GLY A 49 -6.17 -4.80 17.23
C GLY A 49 -6.11 -4.78 15.71
N LEU A 50 -6.41 -3.63 15.14
CA LEU A 50 -6.25 -3.38 13.70
C LEU A 50 -5.15 -2.36 13.48
N ALA A 51 -4.11 -2.76 12.77
CA ALA A 51 -3.03 -1.84 12.38
C ALA A 51 -3.29 -1.31 10.97
N VAL A 52 -3.28 0.00 10.84
CA VAL A 52 -3.37 0.68 9.53
C VAL A 52 -2.23 1.67 9.46
N ALA A 53 -1.22 1.33 8.68
CA ALA A 53 -0.03 2.17 8.56
C ALA A 53 0.25 2.43 7.08
N ARG A 54 -0.70 3.08 6.43
CA ARG A 54 -0.67 3.42 5.01
C ARG A 54 -0.66 4.92 4.83
N GLY A 55 0.17 5.39 3.92
CA GLY A 55 0.14 6.78 3.54
C GLY A 55 -1.14 7.10 2.77
N ARG A 56 -1.57 8.35 2.88
CA ARG A 56 -2.68 8.84 2.06
C ARG A 56 -2.19 8.99 0.62
N GLN A 57 -2.97 8.54 -0.34
CA GLN A 57 -2.61 8.68 -1.75
C GLN A 57 -2.45 10.14 -2.12
N ARG A 58 -1.38 10.43 -2.80
CA ARG A 58 -1.11 11.74 -3.34
C ARG A 58 -0.66 11.58 -4.79
N ASN A 59 -1.38 12.19 -5.70
CA ASN A 59 -1.01 12.21 -7.11
C ASN A 59 -0.23 13.50 -7.39
N VAL A 60 0.81 13.37 -8.17
CA VAL A 60 1.56 14.54 -8.63
C VAL A 60 1.32 14.66 -10.13
N ASP A 61 0.52 15.62 -10.52
CA ASP A 61 0.15 15.83 -11.93
C ASP A 61 1.36 16.23 -12.76
N ASP A 62 1.41 15.74 -13.99
CA ASP A 62 2.47 16.07 -14.94
C ASP A 62 3.89 15.69 -14.48
N TRP A 63 4.00 14.75 -13.52
CA TRP A 63 5.29 14.35 -12.99
C TRP A 63 6.21 13.79 -14.08
N VAL A 64 5.67 12.93 -14.94
CA VAL A 64 6.44 12.28 -16.00
C VAL A 64 6.93 13.30 -17.02
N ALA A 65 6.05 14.22 -17.42
CA ALA A 65 6.42 15.27 -18.38
C ALA A 65 7.51 16.18 -17.82
N THR A 66 7.48 16.45 -16.52
CA THR A 66 8.46 17.32 -15.86
C THR A 66 9.78 16.62 -15.60
N ARG A 67 9.72 15.38 -15.13
CA ARG A 67 10.92 14.65 -14.68
C ARG A 67 11.56 13.78 -15.76
N ARG A 68 10.75 13.30 -16.72
CA ARG A 68 11.23 12.41 -17.77
C ARG A 68 10.69 12.83 -19.14
N PRO A 69 10.97 14.08 -19.56
CA PRO A 69 10.49 14.56 -20.86
C PRO A 69 11.07 13.71 -21.99
N GLY A 70 10.30 13.49 -23.02
CA GLY A 70 10.72 12.72 -24.20
C GLY A 70 10.69 11.20 -24.03
N SER A 71 10.33 10.70 -22.85
CA SER A 71 10.19 9.26 -22.61
C SER A 71 8.94 8.71 -23.29
N LYS A 72 8.87 7.36 -23.40
CA LYS A 72 7.66 6.69 -23.87
C LYS A 72 6.47 7.02 -22.99
N ALA A 73 6.68 7.07 -21.69
CA ALA A 73 5.61 7.39 -20.74
C ALA A 73 5.10 8.82 -20.93
N ALA A 74 6.01 9.78 -21.14
CA ALA A 74 5.63 11.17 -21.38
C ALA A 74 4.81 11.30 -22.64
N ARG A 75 5.17 10.59 -23.72
CA ARG A 75 4.42 10.59 -24.97
C ARG A 75 3.04 9.97 -24.79
N ALA A 76 2.97 8.83 -24.11
CA ALA A 76 1.69 8.18 -23.85
C ALA A 76 0.76 9.08 -23.04
N ALA A 77 1.29 9.77 -22.04
CA ALA A 77 0.51 10.71 -21.23
C ALA A 77 -0.01 11.88 -22.06
N ALA A 78 0.86 12.42 -22.94
CA ALA A 78 0.47 13.55 -23.81
C ALA A 78 -0.61 13.17 -24.81
N GLU A 79 -0.63 11.92 -25.26
CA GLU A 79 -1.61 11.40 -26.21
C GLU A 79 -2.92 10.95 -25.56
N SER A 80 -2.92 10.85 -24.23
CA SER A 80 -4.10 10.42 -23.47
C SER A 80 -5.16 11.53 -23.48
N ASP A 81 -6.44 11.14 -23.50
CA ASP A 81 -7.54 12.08 -23.36
C ASP A 81 -7.76 12.53 -21.92
N GLY A 82 -7.02 11.97 -20.97
CA GLY A 82 -7.13 12.32 -19.56
C GLY A 82 -8.36 11.75 -18.87
N ASN A 83 -9.17 10.98 -19.56
CA ASN A 83 -10.40 10.43 -18.99
C ASN A 83 -10.17 9.10 -18.32
N VAL A 84 -10.93 8.85 -17.26
CA VAL A 84 -10.96 7.55 -16.61
C VAL A 84 -11.59 6.54 -17.57
N HIS A 85 -10.99 5.32 -17.59
CA HIS A 85 -11.46 4.29 -18.51
C HIS A 85 -12.94 3.97 -18.30
N PRO A 86 -13.73 3.82 -19.38
CA PRO A 86 -15.18 3.59 -19.25
C PRO A 86 -15.57 2.40 -18.39
N ALA A 87 -14.78 1.33 -18.40
CA ALA A 87 -15.05 0.16 -17.56
C ALA A 87 -15.01 0.49 -16.08
N VAL A 88 -14.13 1.43 -15.67
CA VAL A 88 -14.02 1.85 -14.28
C VAL A 88 -15.20 2.75 -13.90
N ILE A 89 -15.60 3.63 -14.79
CA ILE A 89 -16.76 4.49 -14.58
C ILE A 89 -18.01 3.62 -14.37
N GLU A 90 -18.20 2.62 -15.23
CA GLU A 90 -19.32 1.68 -15.11
C GLU A 90 -19.30 0.92 -13.78
N SER A 91 -18.12 0.43 -13.36
CA SER A 91 -17.97 -0.26 -12.08
C SER A 91 -18.33 0.61 -10.89
N ARG A 92 -17.96 1.88 -10.94
CA ARG A 92 -18.30 2.84 -9.88
C ARG A 92 -19.78 3.13 -9.82
N ALA A 93 -20.44 3.22 -10.97
CA ALA A 93 -21.87 3.41 -11.04
C ALA A 93 -22.63 2.23 -10.42
N LYS A 94 -22.17 0.99 -10.69
CA LYS A 94 -22.77 -0.21 -10.12
C LYS A 94 -22.64 -0.28 -8.60
N LYS A 95 -21.56 0.24 -8.05
CA LYS A 95 -21.35 0.26 -6.59
C LYS A 95 -22.28 1.20 -5.86
N LYS A 96 -22.84 2.17 -6.55
CA LYS A 96 -23.78 3.13 -5.94
C LYS A 96 -25.23 2.64 -5.92
N GLU A 97 -25.49 1.56 -6.64
CA GLU A 97 -26.80 0.90 -6.63
C GLU A 97 -26.90 -0.10 -5.46
#